data_b56bf4cb593177d790870518c2ebd1fb
#
_entry.id   b56bf4cb593177d790870518c2ebd1fb
#
_cell.length_a   1.000
_cell.length_b   1.000
_cell.length_c   1.000
_cell.angle_alpha   90.00
_cell.angle_beta   90.00
_cell.angle_gamma   90.00
#
_symmetry.space_group_name_H-M   'P 1'
#
loop_
_entity.id
_entity.type
_entity.pdbx_description
1 polymer ?
#
loop_
_entity_poly.entity_id
_entity_poly.type
_entity_poly.pdbx_seq_one_letter_code
_entity_poly.pdbx_strand_id
1 'polypeptide(L)'
;DWQDLHELNLLSAVRCTRSFLPHMREQKWGRVIMISSSAGKYPSAALIDYGATKSAMISISKSLAKKYGRDGVLVNSVLPGLIHTAMWERAAGEIAESSGSSAEEVIKKNGFSVPIGRYGTSEEVAALVVFLCSNAASYINGSAIEVDGGQAGHI
;
A
#
# COMPACT_ATOMS: atom_id res chain seq x y z
N ASP A 1 4.24 17.27 7.53
CA ASP A 1 5.68 17.25 7.83
C ASP A 1 6.13 15.79 8.03
N TRP A 2 7.43 15.53 8.19
CA TRP A 2 8.00 14.19 8.35
C TRP A 2 7.44 13.45 9.57
N GLN A 3 7.24 14.13 10.68
CA GLN A 3 6.75 13.54 11.92
C GLN A 3 5.31 13.09 11.78
N ASP A 4 4.46 13.92 11.19
CA ASP A 4 3.04 13.59 10.96
C ASP A 4 2.88 12.39 10.05
N LEU A 5 3.69 12.31 8.98
CA LEU A 5 3.69 11.14 8.09
C LEU A 5 4.16 9.87 8.78
N HIS A 6 5.17 9.95 9.65
CA HIS A 6 5.60 8.81 10.45
C HIS A 6 4.53 8.36 11.44
N GLU A 7 3.89 9.29 12.14
CA GLU A 7 2.78 8.99 13.06
C GLU A 7 1.63 8.32 12.32
N LEU A 8 1.18 8.93 11.21
CA LEU A 8 0.01 8.48 10.48
C LEU A 8 0.24 7.16 9.74
N ASN A 9 1.33 7.03 8.99
CA ASN A 9 1.55 5.87 8.14
C ASN A 9 2.21 4.71 8.87
N LEU A 10 3.26 4.97 9.65
CA LEU A 10 4.12 3.93 10.21
C LEU A 10 3.72 3.56 11.64
N LEU A 11 3.67 4.53 12.54
CA LEU A 11 3.44 4.23 13.96
C LEU A 11 2.01 3.80 14.24
N SER A 12 1.03 4.27 13.47
CA SER A 12 -0.34 3.75 13.53
C SER A 12 -0.39 2.25 13.22
N ALA A 13 0.26 1.81 12.13
CA ALA A 13 0.33 0.41 11.75
C ALA A 13 1.06 -0.45 12.81
N VAL A 14 2.14 0.08 13.39
CA VAL A 14 2.86 -0.58 14.49
C VAL A 14 1.97 -0.74 15.71
N ARG A 15 1.25 0.31 16.12
CA ARG A 15 0.34 0.27 17.29
C ARG A 15 -0.79 -0.74 17.09
N CYS A 16 -1.47 -0.70 15.93
CA CYS A 16 -2.52 -1.66 15.61
C CYS A 16 -1.97 -3.09 15.64
N THR A 17 -0.84 -3.34 15.00
CA THR A 17 -0.24 -4.68 14.98
C THR A 17 0.10 -5.16 16.38
N ARG A 18 0.70 -4.31 17.21
CA ARG A 18 1.03 -4.67 18.62
C ARG A 18 -0.20 -5.02 19.44
N SER A 19 -1.33 -4.36 19.20
CA SER A 19 -2.56 -4.62 19.94
C SER A 19 -3.20 -5.95 19.59
N PHE A 20 -3.21 -6.34 18.32
CA PHE A 20 -3.90 -7.55 17.86
C PHE A 20 -3.02 -8.80 17.81
N LEU A 21 -1.71 -8.63 17.65
CA LEU A 21 -0.75 -9.72 17.48
C LEU A 21 -0.77 -10.77 18.61
N PRO A 22 -0.85 -10.41 19.92
CA PRO A 22 -0.89 -11.42 20.98
C PRO A 22 -2.05 -12.40 20.82
N HIS A 23 -3.26 -11.88 20.55
CA HIS A 23 -4.45 -12.68 20.35
C HIS A 23 -4.36 -13.58 19.10
N MET A 24 -3.84 -13.06 17.97
CA MET A 24 -3.60 -13.86 16.76
C MET A 24 -2.65 -15.04 17.02
N ARG A 25 -1.59 -14.80 17.79
CA ARG A 25 -0.62 -15.83 18.16
C ARG A 25 -1.24 -16.91 19.06
N GLU A 26 -2.04 -16.52 20.02
CA GLU A 26 -2.74 -17.42 20.93
C GLU A 26 -3.71 -18.33 20.18
N GLN A 27 -4.43 -17.81 19.21
CA GLN A 27 -5.32 -18.57 18.34
C GLN A 27 -4.62 -19.38 17.25
N LYS A 28 -3.29 -19.26 17.10
CA LYS A 28 -2.52 -19.86 16.00
C LYS A 28 -3.05 -19.52 14.61
N TRP A 29 -3.70 -18.37 14.50
CA TRP A 29 -4.23 -17.83 13.24
C TRP A 29 -4.23 -16.31 13.28
N GLY A 30 -3.75 -15.69 12.20
CA GLY A 30 -3.78 -14.25 12.02
C GLY A 30 -3.38 -13.84 10.61
N ARG A 31 -3.91 -12.69 10.20
CA ARG A 31 -3.57 -12.04 8.93
C ARG A 31 -3.34 -10.56 9.18
N VAL A 32 -2.16 -10.08 8.82
CA VAL A 32 -1.79 -8.67 8.91
C VAL A 32 -1.45 -8.20 7.50
N ILE A 33 -2.21 -7.24 6.99
CA ILE A 33 -1.98 -6.67 5.66
C ILE A 33 -1.57 -5.20 5.83
N MET A 34 -0.33 -4.91 5.47
CA MET A 34 0.20 -3.54 5.46
C MET A 34 -0.13 -2.90 4.12
N ILE A 35 -0.98 -1.88 4.11
CA ILE A 35 -1.24 -1.08 2.91
C ILE A 35 -0.10 -0.07 2.75
N SER A 36 0.90 -0.48 1.97
CA SER A 36 2.04 0.35 1.64
C SER A 36 1.77 1.20 0.39
N SER A 37 2.69 1.25 -0.53
CA SER A 37 2.58 1.94 -1.82
C SER A 37 3.67 1.42 -2.75
N SER A 38 3.48 1.55 -4.06
CA SER A 38 4.56 1.39 -5.05
C SER A 38 5.73 2.34 -4.76
N ALA A 39 5.48 3.56 -4.25
CA ALA A 39 6.50 4.50 -3.81
C ALA A 39 7.38 3.99 -2.65
N GLY A 40 6.92 3.01 -1.88
CA GLY A 40 7.70 2.36 -0.83
C GLY A 40 8.74 1.37 -1.36
N LYS A 41 8.55 0.85 -2.56
CA LYS A 41 9.47 -0.08 -3.23
C LYS A 41 10.28 0.60 -4.34
N TYR A 42 9.66 1.58 -5.01
CA TYR A 42 10.24 2.34 -6.11
C TYR A 42 10.27 3.82 -5.73
N PRO A 43 11.37 4.31 -5.15
CA PRO A 43 11.48 5.68 -4.65
C PRO A 43 11.24 6.73 -5.74
N SER A 44 10.52 7.78 -5.39
CA SER A 44 10.25 8.92 -6.25
C SER A 44 10.79 10.20 -5.62
N ALA A 45 11.44 11.04 -6.42
CA ALA A 45 11.94 12.34 -5.96
C ALA A 45 10.81 13.29 -5.49
N ALA A 46 9.58 13.07 -5.95
CA ALA A 46 8.41 13.85 -5.55
C ALA A 46 7.77 13.40 -4.22
N LEU A 47 8.13 12.23 -3.69
CA LEU A 47 7.47 11.59 -2.55
C LEU A 47 8.50 11.02 -1.55
N ILE A 48 9.53 11.81 -1.22
CA ILE A 48 10.69 11.34 -0.45
C ILE A 48 10.28 10.84 0.95
N ASP A 49 9.57 11.64 1.69
CA ASP A 49 9.11 11.36 3.06
C ASP A 49 8.02 10.28 3.09
N TYR A 50 7.03 10.41 2.21
CA TYR A 50 5.99 9.39 2.06
C TYR A 50 6.58 8.04 1.68
N GLY A 51 7.44 7.99 0.66
CA GLY A 51 8.12 6.77 0.21
C GLY A 51 8.93 6.12 1.32
N ALA A 52 9.64 6.90 2.14
CA ALA A 52 10.39 6.40 3.28
C ALA A 52 9.49 5.69 4.31
N THR A 53 8.34 6.29 4.67
CA THR A 53 7.38 5.66 5.60
C THR A 53 6.81 4.36 5.02
N LYS A 54 6.50 4.34 3.72
CA LYS A 54 5.95 3.16 3.03
C LYS A 54 7.01 2.06 2.86
N SER A 55 8.28 2.39 2.63
CA SER A 55 9.41 1.43 2.67
C SER A 55 9.56 0.79 4.05
N ALA A 56 9.48 1.58 5.12
CA ALA A 56 9.55 1.07 6.48
C ALA A 56 8.42 0.07 6.77
N MET A 57 7.20 0.29 6.28
CA MET A 57 6.09 -0.65 6.41
C MET A 57 6.38 -1.99 5.72
N ILE A 58 6.99 -2.00 4.52
CA ILE A 58 7.40 -3.22 3.81
C ILE A 58 8.43 -3.99 4.63
N SER A 59 9.43 -3.29 5.17
CA SER A 59 10.49 -3.87 5.99
C SER A 59 9.93 -4.51 7.27
N ILE A 60 9.05 -3.79 7.98
CA ILE A 60 8.38 -4.29 9.19
C ILE A 60 7.52 -5.51 8.86
N SER A 61 6.73 -5.47 7.78
CA SER A 61 5.92 -6.59 7.31
C SER A 61 6.77 -7.85 7.13
N LYS A 62 7.90 -7.73 6.42
CA LYS A 62 8.83 -8.85 6.21
C LYS A 62 9.40 -9.41 7.51
N SER A 63 9.76 -8.53 8.43
CA SER A 63 10.33 -8.91 9.73
C SER A 63 9.31 -9.64 10.61
N LEU A 64 8.07 -9.13 10.66
CA LEU A 64 6.97 -9.76 11.39
C LEU A 64 6.61 -11.14 10.79
N ALA A 65 6.56 -11.25 9.47
CA ALA A 65 6.31 -12.49 8.76
C ALA A 65 7.31 -13.59 9.13
N LYS A 66 8.60 -13.25 9.18
CA LYS A 66 9.67 -14.17 9.60
C LYS A 66 9.54 -14.58 11.07
N LYS A 67 9.17 -13.63 11.92
CA LYS A 67 9.12 -13.85 13.37
C LYS A 67 7.90 -14.68 13.79
N TYR A 68 6.74 -14.44 13.19
CA TYR A 68 5.46 -14.96 13.69
C TYR A 68 4.78 -15.98 12.76
N GLY A 69 5.40 -16.32 11.64
CA GLY A 69 4.85 -17.33 10.71
C GLY A 69 4.61 -18.69 11.36
N ARG A 70 5.49 -19.14 12.26
CA ARG A 70 5.32 -20.39 13.03
C ARG A 70 4.19 -20.31 14.07
N ASP A 71 3.76 -19.11 14.42
CA ASP A 71 2.63 -18.87 15.30
C ASP A 71 1.28 -18.82 14.53
N GLY A 72 1.30 -19.12 13.23
CA GLY A 72 0.10 -19.07 12.37
C GLY A 72 -0.28 -17.66 11.90
N VAL A 73 0.55 -16.66 12.16
CA VAL A 73 0.31 -15.26 11.75
C VAL A 73 1.06 -14.97 10.46
N LEU A 74 0.31 -14.73 9.39
CA LEU A 74 0.88 -14.33 8.10
C LEU A 74 0.80 -12.81 7.92
N VAL A 75 1.90 -12.23 7.47
CA VAL A 75 2.03 -10.78 7.33
C VAL A 75 2.50 -10.45 5.91
N ASN A 76 1.73 -9.66 5.17
CA ASN A 76 2.06 -9.26 3.80
C ASN A 76 1.85 -7.76 3.61
N SER A 77 2.49 -7.20 2.59
CA SER A 77 2.29 -5.82 2.15
C SER A 77 1.59 -5.80 0.79
N VAL A 78 0.59 -4.93 0.65
CA VAL A 78 -0.02 -4.57 -0.63
C VAL A 78 0.51 -3.20 -1.03
N LEU A 79 0.93 -3.08 -2.28
CA LEU A 79 1.56 -1.89 -2.84
C LEU A 79 0.69 -1.33 -3.97
N PRO A 80 -0.33 -0.50 -3.64
CA PRO A 80 -1.11 0.16 -4.67
C PRO A 80 -0.26 1.15 -5.48
N GLY A 81 -0.52 1.24 -6.78
CA GLY A 81 -0.06 2.32 -7.65
C GLY A 81 -1.03 3.50 -7.65
N LEU A 82 -1.35 4.01 -8.84
CA LEU A 82 -2.35 5.06 -9.01
C LEU A 82 -3.76 4.49 -8.85
N ILE A 83 -4.39 4.76 -7.72
CA ILE A 83 -5.76 4.33 -7.41
C ILE A 83 -6.69 5.55 -7.37
N HIS A 84 -7.81 5.49 -8.06
CA HIS A 84 -8.81 6.54 -8.07
C HIS A 84 -9.49 6.65 -6.70
N THR A 85 -9.24 7.76 -6.02
CA THR A 85 -9.73 8.05 -4.66
C THR A 85 -10.01 9.54 -4.52
N ALA A 86 -10.80 9.93 -3.51
CA ALA A 86 -11.05 11.33 -3.20
C ALA A 86 -9.77 12.15 -2.93
N MET A 87 -8.68 11.50 -2.50
CA MET A 87 -7.37 12.15 -2.37
C MET A 87 -6.81 12.55 -3.74
N TRP A 88 -6.90 11.67 -4.74
CA TRP A 88 -6.45 11.95 -6.10
C TRP A 88 -7.34 12.95 -6.83
N GLU A 89 -8.64 12.96 -6.57
CA GLU A 89 -9.55 13.98 -7.10
C GLU A 89 -9.16 15.38 -6.61
N ARG A 90 -8.85 15.52 -5.31
CA ARG A 90 -8.35 16.79 -4.76
C ARG A 90 -7.01 17.21 -5.35
N ALA A 91 -6.04 16.28 -5.40
CA ALA A 91 -4.73 16.56 -6.00
C ALA A 91 -4.83 16.94 -7.48
N ALA A 92 -5.73 16.30 -8.23
CA ALA A 92 -6.00 16.67 -9.63
C ALA A 92 -6.60 18.07 -9.75
N GLY A 93 -7.48 18.49 -8.82
CA GLY A 93 -8.01 19.85 -8.75
C GLY A 93 -6.90 20.89 -8.54
N GLU A 94 -6.02 20.68 -7.59
CA GLU A 94 -4.88 21.58 -7.31
C GLU A 94 -3.93 21.70 -8.53
N ILE A 95 -3.65 20.59 -9.21
CA ILE A 95 -2.84 20.57 -10.44
C ILE A 95 -3.57 21.31 -11.56
N ALA A 96 -4.86 21.11 -11.70
CA ALA A 96 -5.69 21.75 -12.72
C ALA A 96 -5.68 23.28 -12.57
N GLU A 97 -5.85 23.79 -11.35
CA GLU A 97 -5.79 25.21 -11.03
C GLU A 97 -4.44 25.84 -11.44
N SER A 98 -3.34 25.12 -11.19
CA SER A 98 -1.98 25.60 -11.50
C SER A 98 -1.61 25.50 -12.98
N SER A 99 -2.21 24.57 -13.72
CA SER A 99 -1.87 24.28 -15.13
C SER A 99 -2.86 24.84 -16.14
N GLY A 100 -4.00 25.40 -15.70
CA GLY A 100 -5.08 25.89 -16.59
C GLY A 100 -5.84 24.78 -17.32
N SER A 101 -5.76 23.52 -16.84
CA SER A 101 -6.48 22.36 -17.35
C SER A 101 -7.68 22.02 -16.44
N SER A 102 -8.47 21.02 -16.82
CA SER A 102 -9.51 20.48 -15.93
C SER A 102 -8.97 19.32 -15.07
N ALA A 103 -9.57 19.09 -13.89
CA ALA A 103 -9.23 17.93 -13.05
C ALA A 103 -9.43 16.60 -13.79
N GLU A 104 -10.45 16.52 -14.65
CA GLU A 104 -10.73 15.34 -15.47
C GLU A 104 -9.60 15.07 -16.48
N GLU A 105 -9.09 16.12 -17.13
CA GLU A 105 -7.94 16.00 -18.04
C GLU A 105 -6.67 15.56 -17.31
N VAL A 106 -6.42 16.06 -16.11
CA VAL A 106 -5.28 15.65 -15.27
C VAL A 106 -5.41 14.17 -14.90
N ILE A 107 -6.58 13.73 -14.44
CA ILE A 107 -6.84 12.32 -14.10
C ILE A 107 -6.65 11.44 -15.33
N LYS A 108 -7.23 11.80 -16.45
CA LYS A 108 -7.12 11.05 -17.72
C LYS A 108 -5.67 10.93 -18.19
N LYS A 109 -4.93 12.02 -18.18
CA LYS A 109 -3.51 12.05 -18.57
C LYS A 109 -2.65 11.17 -17.68
N ASN A 110 -2.82 11.27 -16.36
CA ASN A 110 -2.07 10.45 -15.41
C ASN A 110 -2.45 8.97 -15.53
N GLY A 111 -3.74 8.65 -15.67
CA GLY A 111 -4.20 7.27 -15.89
C GLY A 111 -3.63 6.66 -17.17
N PHE A 112 -3.51 7.45 -18.23
CA PHE A 112 -2.94 7.01 -19.50
C PHE A 112 -1.43 6.66 -19.38
N SER A 113 -0.72 7.18 -18.37
CA SER A 113 0.68 6.82 -18.11
C SER A 113 0.86 5.43 -17.49
N VAL A 114 -0.21 4.84 -16.96
CA VAL A 114 -0.20 3.46 -16.47
C VAL A 114 -0.30 2.50 -17.66
N PRO A 115 0.45 1.40 -17.73
CA PRO A 115 0.40 0.46 -18.87
C PRO A 115 -0.99 -0.04 -19.22
N ILE A 116 -1.89 -0.27 -18.26
CA ILE A 116 -3.28 -0.63 -18.55
C ILE A 116 -4.18 0.56 -18.92
N GLY A 117 -3.63 1.79 -19.00
CA GLY A 117 -4.30 2.98 -19.52
C GLY A 117 -5.31 3.66 -18.60
N ARG A 118 -5.35 3.33 -17.30
CA ARG A 118 -6.28 3.90 -16.33
C ARG A 118 -5.78 3.81 -14.89
N TYR A 119 -6.41 4.56 -14.01
CA TYR A 119 -6.30 4.31 -12.57
C TYR A 119 -6.90 2.95 -12.19
N GLY A 120 -6.35 2.33 -11.16
CA GLY A 120 -7.02 1.24 -10.45
C GLY A 120 -8.18 1.76 -9.59
N THR A 121 -9.02 0.86 -9.11
CA THR A 121 -10.09 1.18 -8.15
C THR A 121 -9.77 0.65 -6.76
N SER A 122 -10.44 1.19 -5.74
CA SER A 122 -10.31 0.69 -4.37
C SER A 122 -10.72 -0.78 -4.24
N GLU A 123 -11.70 -1.21 -5.04
CA GLU A 123 -12.20 -2.59 -5.08
C GLU A 123 -11.15 -3.55 -5.64
N GLU A 124 -10.34 -3.13 -6.63
CA GLU A 124 -9.25 -3.94 -7.17
C GLU A 124 -8.16 -4.18 -6.12
N VAL A 125 -7.86 -3.17 -5.31
CA VAL A 125 -6.94 -3.33 -4.16
C VAL A 125 -7.58 -4.23 -3.09
N ALA A 126 -8.85 -3.99 -2.76
CA ALA A 126 -9.58 -4.76 -1.75
C ALA A 126 -9.69 -6.24 -2.11
N ALA A 127 -9.83 -6.59 -3.39
CA ALA A 127 -9.87 -7.97 -3.85
C ALA A 127 -8.61 -8.75 -3.45
N LEU A 128 -7.42 -8.16 -3.64
CA LEU A 128 -6.17 -8.77 -3.19
C LEU A 128 -6.11 -8.86 -1.65
N VAL A 129 -6.54 -7.83 -0.94
CA VAL A 129 -6.56 -7.84 0.54
C VAL A 129 -7.44 -8.98 1.06
N VAL A 130 -8.66 -9.14 0.52
CA VAL A 130 -9.58 -10.21 0.88
C VAL A 130 -8.97 -11.58 0.59
N PHE A 131 -8.35 -11.76 -0.58
CA PHE A 131 -7.65 -12.99 -0.92
C PHE A 131 -6.53 -13.30 0.09
N LEU A 132 -5.69 -12.34 0.42
CA LEU A 132 -4.60 -12.50 1.39
C LEU A 132 -5.08 -12.78 2.82
N CYS A 133 -6.28 -12.33 3.18
CA CYS A 133 -6.92 -12.64 4.45
C CYS A 133 -7.54 -14.03 4.49
N SER A 134 -7.72 -14.70 3.36
CA SER A 134 -8.35 -16.01 3.25
C SER A 134 -7.38 -17.18 3.49
N ASN A 135 -7.93 -18.39 3.61
CA ASN A 135 -7.14 -19.61 3.67
C ASN A 135 -6.49 -19.98 2.32
N ALA A 136 -7.00 -19.46 1.20
CA ALA A 136 -6.41 -19.68 -0.12
C ALA A 136 -4.98 -19.09 -0.22
N ALA A 137 -4.66 -18.08 0.59
CA ALA A 137 -3.34 -17.45 0.68
C ALA A 137 -2.45 -18.02 1.81
N SER A 138 -2.75 -19.22 2.32
CA SER A 138 -2.08 -19.79 3.50
C SER A 138 -0.58 -20.02 3.34
N TYR A 139 -0.03 -19.98 2.12
CA TYR A 139 1.41 -20.11 1.85
C TYR A 139 2.07 -18.80 1.39
N ILE A 140 1.32 -17.67 1.45
CA ILE A 140 1.84 -16.35 1.10
C ILE A 140 2.17 -15.61 2.40
N ASN A 141 3.46 -15.41 2.66
CA ASN A 141 3.94 -14.78 3.89
C ASN A 141 5.19 -13.93 3.63
N GLY A 142 5.19 -12.69 4.07
CA GLY A 142 6.29 -11.74 3.90
C GLY A 142 6.46 -11.25 2.47
N SER A 143 5.42 -11.28 1.67
CA SER A 143 5.40 -10.77 0.30
C SER A 143 5.01 -9.29 0.27
N ALA A 144 5.55 -8.57 -0.72
CA ALA A 144 5.18 -7.21 -1.07
C ALA A 144 4.61 -7.26 -2.50
N ILE A 145 3.29 -7.13 -2.63
CA ILE A 145 2.56 -7.41 -3.86
C ILE A 145 2.00 -6.11 -4.43
N GLU A 146 2.37 -5.79 -5.66
CA GLU A 146 1.90 -4.62 -6.39
C GLU A 146 0.47 -4.82 -6.92
N VAL A 147 -0.33 -3.73 -6.83
CA VAL A 147 -1.61 -3.57 -7.51
C VAL A 147 -1.57 -2.22 -8.21
N ASP A 148 -0.87 -2.16 -9.33
CA ASP A 148 -0.42 -0.91 -9.94
C ASP A 148 -0.63 -0.83 -11.47
N GLY A 149 -1.30 -1.81 -12.07
CA GLY A 149 -1.56 -1.83 -13.50
C GLY A 149 -0.30 -1.94 -14.37
N GLY A 150 0.80 -2.45 -13.81
CA GLY A 150 2.10 -2.57 -14.48
C GLY A 150 2.93 -1.27 -14.45
N GLN A 151 2.59 -0.33 -13.57
CA GLN A 151 3.27 0.96 -13.46
C GLN A 151 4.74 0.82 -12.99
N ALA A 152 5.04 -0.17 -12.14
CA ALA A 152 6.39 -0.42 -11.67
C ALA A 152 7.29 -0.92 -12.80
N GLY A 153 8.43 -0.26 -13.01
CA GLY A 153 9.33 -0.50 -14.14
C GLY A 153 10.34 -1.64 -13.99
N HIS A 154 10.21 -2.47 -12.96
CA HIS A 154 11.20 -3.53 -12.67
C HIS A 154 10.52 -4.88 -12.40
N ILE A 155 11.16 -5.94 -12.91
CA ILE A 155 10.84 -7.34 -12.61
C ILE A 155 11.48 -7.73 -11.27
#